data_6f8ed2debbd7c6cdef355d5e2c079859
#
_entry.id   6f8ed2debbd7c6cdef355d5e2c079859
#
_cell.length_a   1.000
_cell.length_b   1.000
_cell.length_c   1.000
_cell.angle_alpha   90.00
_cell.angle_beta   90.00
_cell.angle_gamma   90.00
#
_symmetry.space_group_name_H-M   'P 1'
#
loop_
_entity.id
_entity.type
_entity.pdbx_description
1 polymer ?
#
loop_
_entity_poly.entity_id
_entity_poly.type
_entity_poly.pdbx_seq_one_letter_code
_entity_poly.pdbx_strand_id
1 'polypeptide(L)'
;MRSIIKVPYYYFESALPPEMCNTIIELGKQKIQEDATINVDKNIDEKMRKGQVAWVKDEWLQQMIASYVARANSETGWNFVINDREHIQFATYKDGAFYDYHRDCDIEAQKYRKLSVSVQLSDLGSYTGGDLLLKNFWGNTNLPMDEGVFKQGTIIVFPSILLHTITPITKGTRHSLVQWFSGPDFI
;
A
#
# COMPACT_ATOMS: atom_id res chain seq x y z
N MET A 1 27.42 8.60 7.70
CA MET A 1 26.61 7.48 7.20
C MET A 1 25.80 7.99 6.00
N ARG A 2 26.03 7.50 4.77
CA ARG A 2 25.22 7.92 3.61
C ARG A 2 23.85 7.26 3.73
N SER A 3 22.77 8.04 3.72
CA SER A 3 21.41 7.50 3.65
C SER A 3 21.29 6.64 2.38
N ILE A 4 20.98 5.38 2.55
CA ILE A 4 20.81 4.42 1.44
C ILE A 4 19.55 4.77 0.64
N ILE A 5 18.53 5.34 1.30
CA ILE A 5 17.25 5.71 0.68
C ILE A 5 17.19 7.23 0.56
N LYS A 6 17.44 7.76 -0.65
CA LYS A 6 17.38 9.19 -0.94
C LYS A 6 15.96 9.65 -1.32
N VAL A 7 15.20 8.80 -1.97
CA VAL A 7 13.82 9.03 -2.41
C VAL A 7 12.91 8.20 -1.53
N PRO A 8 12.03 8.81 -0.71
CA PRO A 8 11.22 8.08 0.25
C PRO A 8 10.04 7.35 -0.39
N TYR A 9 9.49 7.84 -1.50
CA TYR A 9 8.44 7.19 -2.29
C TYR A 9 8.53 7.63 -3.74
N TYR A 10 7.92 6.84 -4.62
CA TYR A 10 7.76 7.15 -6.03
C TYR A 10 6.31 6.89 -6.43
N TYR A 11 5.75 7.70 -7.31
CA TYR A 11 4.37 7.49 -7.73
C TYR A 11 4.19 7.71 -9.23
N PHE A 12 3.23 7.01 -9.77
CA PHE A 12 2.76 7.12 -11.13
C PHE A 12 1.35 7.69 -11.08
N GLU A 13 1.22 8.99 -11.32
CA GLU A 13 -0.04 9.72 -11.22
C GLU A 13 -1.05 9.17 -12.23
N SER A 14 -2.25 8.80 -11.75
CA SER A 14 -3.38 8.32 -12.57
C SER A 14 -2.96 7.29 -13.63
N ALA A 15 -2.05 6.37 -13.24
CA ALA A 15 -1.51 5.33 -14.12
C ALA A 15 -2.57 4.34 -14.61
N LEU A 16 -3.63 4.14 -13.82
CA LEU A 16 -4.79 3.36 -14.19
C LEU A 16 -5.96 4.28 -14.53
N PRO A 17 -6.61 4.11 -15.69
CA PRO A 17 -7.81 4.89 -16.02
C PRO A 17 -8.97 4.56 -15.08
N PRO A 18 -9.94 5.48 -14.86
CA PRO A 18 -11.05 5.28 -13.94
C PRO A 18 -11.85 4.00 -14.20
N GLU A 19 -12.06 3.62 -15.45
CA GLU A 19 -12.79 2.42 -15.83
C GLU A 19 -12.09 1.15 -15.34
N MET A 20 -10.75 1.13 -15.41
CA MET A 20 -9.96 0.01 -14.89
C MET A 20 -10.03 -0.03 -13.35
N CYS A 21 -9.94 1.12 -12.67
CA CYS A 21 -10.13 1.20 -11.23
C CYS A 21 -11.48 0.64 -10.80
N ASN A 22 -12.56 1.01 -11.49
CA ASN A 22 -13.92 0.52 -11.22
C ASN A 22 -14.01 -0.99 -11.45
N THR A 23 -13.42 -1.50 -12.53
CA THR A 23 -13.37 -2.95 -12.81
C THR A 23 -12.65 -3.70 -11.68
N ILE A 24 -11.54 -3.18 -11.19
CA ILE A 24 -10.78 -3.77 -10.07
C ILE A 24 -11.59 -3.71 -8.77
N ILE A 25 -12.31 -2.62 -8.52
CA ILE A 25 -13.21 -2.52 -7.35
C ILE A 25 -14.28 -3.61 -7.39
N GLU A 26 -14.94 -3.80 -8.52
CA GLU A 26 -15.95 -4.84 -8.65
C GLU A 26 -15.35 -6.26 -8.52
N LEU A 27 -14.17 -6.50 -9.08
CA LEU A 27 -13.43 -7.75 -8.88
C LEU A 27 -13.14 -8.01 -7.39
N GLY A 28 -12.66 -6.99 -6.68
CA GLY A 28 -12.36 -7.09 -5.25
C GLY A 28 -13.59 -7.36 -4.40
N LYS A 29 -14.71 -6.70 -4.68
CA LYS A 29 -15.99 -6.91 -3.98
C LYS A 29 -16.57 -8.31 -4.14
N GLN A 30 -16.26 -9.01 -5.25
CA GLN A 30 -16.70 -10.38 -5.48
C GLN A 30 -15.91 -11.42 -4.69
N LYS A 31 -14.75 -11.05 -4.12
CA LYS A 31 -13.95 -11.96 -3.30
C LYS A 31 -14.49 -12.00 -1.86
N ILE A 32 -14.12 -13.05 -1.13
CA ILE A 32 -14.48 -13.19 0.29
C ILE A 32 -13.84 -12.03 1.07
N GLN A 33 -14.68 -11.24 1.73
CA GLN A 33 -14.24 -10.14 2.57
C GLN A 33 -13.95 -10.66 3.98
N GLU A 34 -12.79 -10.32 4.51
CA GLU A 34 -12.35 -10.66 5.87
C GLU A 34 -12.06 -9.37 6.65
N ASP A 35 -12.26 -9.39 7.95
CA ASP A 35 -11.81 -8.29 8.79
C ASP A 35 -10.28 -8.20 8.74
N ALA A 36 -9.78 -7.00 8.61
CA ALA A 36 -8.35 -6.78 8.47
C ALA A 36 -7.62 -7.13 9.78
N THR A 37 -6.64 -8.02 9.69
CA THR A 37 -5.82 -8.49 10.83
C THR A 37 -4.43 -7.84 10.80
N ILE A 38 -3.71 -7.85 11.95
CA ILE A 38 -2.43 -7.18 12.09
C ILE A 38 -1.25 -8.15 11.96
N ASN A 39 -1.38 -9.41 12.38
CA ASN A 39 -0.26 -10.36 12.46
C ASN A 39 -0.56 -11.71 11.83
N VAL A 40 0.48 -12.53 11.70
CA VAL A 40 0.40 -13.94 11.26
C VAL A 40 -0.61 -14.74 12.10
N ASP A 41 -0.77 -14.39 13.37
CA ASP A 41 -1.71 -15.01 14.30
C ASP A 41 -3.16 -14.55 14.13
N LYS A 42 -3.44 -13.76 13.09
CA LYS A 42 -4.79 -13.23 12.77
C LYS A 42 -5.46 -12.47 13.94
N ASN A 43 -4.67 -11.84 14.78
CA ASN A 43 -5.22 -11.00 15.85
C ASN A 43 -5.87 -9.75 15.23
N ILE A 44 -7.15 -9.55 15.54
CA ILE A 44 -7.88 -8.31 15.25
C ILE A 44 -7.61 -7.36 16.40
N ASP A 45 -6.78 -6.33 16.14
CA ASP A 45 -6.62 -5.21 17.08
C ASP A 45 -7.27 -3.97 16.47
N GLU A 46 -8.53 -3.75 16.83
CA GLU A 46 -9.33 -2.62 16.35
C GLU A 46 -8.75 -1.24 16.75
N LYS A 47 -7.78 -1.21 17.68
CA LYS A 47 -7.07 0.02 18.05
C LYS A 47 -5.96 0.35 17.03
N MET A 48 -5.46 -0.66 16.33
CA MET A 48 -4.41 -0.50 15.32
C MET A 48 -4.96 -0.48 13.90
N ARG A 49 -5.98 -1.30 13.62
CA ARG A 49 -6.54 -1.42 12.29
C ARG A 49 -8.03 -1.72 12.32
N LYS A 50 -8.80 -0.95 11.58
CA LYS A 50 -10.23 -1.21 11.33
C LYS A 50 -10.47 -1.12 9.82
N GLY A 51 -11.02 -2.16 9.22
CA GLY A 51 -11.29 -2.22 7.79
C GLY A 51 -11.55 -3.65 7.34
N GLN A 52 -11.86 -3.81 6.07
CA GLN A 52 -12.05 -5.12 5.45
C GLN A 52 -11.02 -5.34 4.35
N VAL A 53 -10.63 -6.58 4.14
CA VAL A 53 -9.68 -6.97 3.10
C VAL A 53 -10.20 -8.19 2.35
N ALA A 54 -9.78 -8.31 1.10
CA ALA A 54 -9.95 -9.51 0.29
C ALA A 54 -8.68 -9.79 -0.50
N TRP A 55 -8.40 -11.06 -0.78
CA TRP A 55 -7.21 -11.46 -1.50
C TRP A 55 -7.51 -11.67 -2.99
N VAL A 56 -6.79 -10.94 -3.83
CA VAL A 56 -6.88 -11.00 -5.29
C VAL A 56 -5.65 -11.71 -5.83
N LYS A 57 -5.89 -12.80 -6.58
CA LYS A 57 -4.85 -13.69 -7.11
C LYS A 57 -4.70 -13.58 -8.63
N ASP A 58 -5.40 -12.64 -9.24
CA ASP A 58 -5.45 -12.46 -10.69
C ASP A 58 -4.06 -12.07 -11.22
N GLU A 59 -3.46 -12.96 -11.99
CA GLU A 59 -2.05 -12.87 -12.39
C GLU A 59 -1.77 -11.63 -13.26
N TRP A 60 -2.69 -11.26 -14.16
CA TRP A 60 -2.53 -10.07 -14.98
C TRP A 60 -2.35 -8.80 -14.15
N LEU A 61 -3.13 -8.69 -13.05
CA LEU A 61 -3.08 -7.54 -12.16
C LEU A 61 -1.78 -7.54 -11.35
N GLN A 62 -1.36 -8.71 -10.86
CA GLN A 62 -0.09 -8.87 -10.16
C GLN A 62 1.12 -8.51 -11.05
N GLN A 63 1.11 -8.94 -12.31
CA GLN A 63 2.19 -8.62 -13.26
C GLN A 63 2.21 -7.13 -13.62
N MET A 64 1.04 -6.53 -13.82
CA MET A 64 0.93 -5.09 -14.07
C MET A 64 1.53 -4.30 -12.91
N ILE A 65 1.14 -4.57 -11.67
CA ILE A 65 1.70 -3.88 -10.49
C ILE A 65 3.21 -4.13 -10.38
N ALA A 66 3.67 -5.37 -10.59
CA ALA A 66 5.08 -5.70 -10.52
C ALA A 66 5.93 -4.90 -11.53
N SER A 67 5.40 -4.58 -12.71
CA SER A 67 6.09 -3.76 -13.71
C SER A 67 6.34 -2.32 -13.22
N TYR A 68 5.34 -1.72 -12.55
CA TYR A 68 5.49 -0.40 -11.94
C TYR A 68 6.48 -0.41 -10.77
N VAL A 69 6.45 -1.46 -9.94
CA VAL A 69 7.39 -1.62 -8.83
C VAL A 69 8.82 -1.77 -9.32
N ALA A 70 9.06 -2.59 -10.35
CA ALA A 70 10.38 -2.74 -10.96
C ALA A 70 10.90 -1.41 -11.52
N ARG A 71 10.03 -0.65 -12.19
CA ARG A 71 10.37 0.67 -12.71
C ARG A 71 10.70 1.66 -11.58
N ALA A 72 9.86 1.76 -10.55
CA ALA A 72 10.12 2.63 -9.40
C ALA A 72 11.45 2.28 -8.71
N ASN A 73 11.70 0.98 -8.47
CA ASN A 73 12.92 0.47 -7.85
C ASN A 73 14.19 0.89 -8.61
N SER A 74 14.13 0.88 -9.94
CA SER A 74 15.24 1.31 -10.82
C SER A 74 15.38 2.83 -10.85
N GLU A 75 14.29 3.57 -11.13
CA GLU A 75 14.34 5.03 -11.32
C GLU A 75 14.71 5.80 -10.04
N THR A 76 14.36 5.29 -8.88
CA THR A 76 14.74 5.87 -7.57
C THR A 76 16.15 5.52 -7.14
N GLY A 77 16.76 4.52 -7.77
CA GLY A 77 18.05 3.97 -7.37
C GLY A 77 17.99 3.16 -6.06
N TRP A 78 16.80 2.69 -5.63
CA TRP A 78 16.72 1.77 -4.49
C TRP A 78 17.44 0.46 -4.77
N ASN A 79 17.28 -0.08 -5.97
CA ASN A 79 17.97 -1.28 -6.47
C ASN A 79 17.85 -2.49 -5.53
N PHE A 80 16.71 -2.63 -4.86
CA PHE A 80 16.44 -3.81 -4.06
C PHE A 80 16.37 -5.04 -4.96
N VAL A 81 17.00 -6.13 -4.53
CA VAL A 81 16.79 -7.45 -5.13
C VAL A 81 15.41 -7.94 -4.70
N ILE A 82 14.53 -8.15 -5.68
CA ILE A 82 13.17 -8.68 -5.46
C ILE A 82 13.12 -10.06 -6.08
N ASN A 83 12.73 -11.06 -5.29
CA ASN A 83 12.63 -12.45 -5.72
C ASN A 83 11.27 -13.08 -5.42
N ASP A 84 10.40 -12.38 -4.69
CA ASP A 84 9.06 -12.87 -4.35
C ASP A 84 8.06 -11.71 -4.23
N ARG A 85 6.77 -12.03 -4.36
CA ARG A 85 5.65 -11.11 -4.14
C ARG A 85 4.49 -11.83 -3.46
N GLU A 86 3.81 -11.13 -2.57
CA GLU A 86 2.58 -11.61 -1.96
C GLU A 86 1.38 -11.41 -2.91
N HIS A 87 0.28 -12.12 -2.64
CA HIS A 87 -0.99 -11.81 -3.32
C HIS A 87 -1.44 -10.39 -3.01
N ILE A 88 -2.21 -9.82 -3.93
CA ILE A 88 -2.74 -8.47 -3.77
C ILE A 88 -3.81 -8.47 -2.69
N GLN A 89 -3.71 -7.54 -1.75
CA GLN A 89 -4.75 -7.23 -0.78
C GLN A 89 -5.63 -6.12 -1.34
N PHE A 90 -6.90 -6.41 -1.61
CA PHE A 90 -7.93 -5.41 -1.87
C PHE A 90 -8.45 -4.92 -0.52
N ALA A 91 -8.29 -3.65 -0.21
CA ALA A 91 -8.66 -3.05 1.06
C ALA A 91 -9.88 -2.14 0.90
N THR A 92 -10.83 -2.27 1.84
CA THR A 92 -12.04 -1.45 1.94
C THR A 92 -12.05 -0.72 3.28
N TYR A 93 -12.07 0.61 3.23
CA TYR A 93 -12.14 1.49 4.40
C TYR A 93 -13.42 2.32 4.36
N LYS A 94 -14.25 2.23 5.41
CA LYS A 94 -15.48 3.00 5.60
C LYS A 94 -15.77 3.19 7.09
N ASP A 95 -16.72 4.07 7.44
CA ASP A 95 -17.28 4.16 8.80
C ASP A 95 -16.23 4.24 9.92
N GLY A 96 -15.29 5.15 9.82
CA GLY A 96 -14.22 5.34 10.79
C GLY A 96 -13.10 4.30 10.67
N ALA A 97 -13.06 3.54 9.57
CA ALA A 97 -11.96 2.61 9.28
C ALA A 97 -10.63 3.35 9.08
N PHE A 98 -9.56 2.77 9.58
CA PHE A 98 -8.22 3.33 9.55
C PHE A 98 -7.17 2.21 9.66
N TYR A 99 -5.91 2.57 9.47
CA TYR A 99 -4.76 1.73 9.84
C TYR A 99 -3.69 2.62 10.45
N ASP A 100 -3.42 2.46 11.73
CA ASP A 100 -2.48 3.29 12.46
C ASP A 100 -1.05 3.10 11.95
N TYR A 101 -0.13 3.91 12.44
CA TYR A 101 1.25 3.89 12.02
C TYR A 101 1.91 2.54 12.23
N HIS A 102 2.37 1.95 11.14
CA HIS A 102 3.03 0.64 11.12
C HIS A 102 4.12 0.60 10.04
N ARG A 103 4.92 -0.45 10.06
CA ARG A 103 5.85 -0.84 9.00
C ARG A 103 5.39 -2.16 8.41
N ASP A 104 5.58 -2.31 7.10
CA ASP A 104 5.29 -3.58 6.43
C ASP A 104 6.44 -4.58 6.53
N CYS A 105 7.68 -4.08 6.73
CA CYS A 105 8.85 -4.89 6.99
C CYS A 105 8.98 -5.13 8.49
N ASP A 106 9.04 -6.40 8.88
CA ASP A 106 9.27 -6.83 10.26
C ASP A 106 10.34 -7.91 10.26
N ILE A 107 11.54 -7.54 10.71
CA ILE A 107 12.71 -8.44 10.72
C ILE A 107 12.54 -9.51 11.81
N GLU A 108 11.95 -9.19 12.95
CA GLU A 108 11.73 -10.14 14.04
C GLU A 108 10.72 -11.22 13.65
N ALA A 109 9.65 -10.82 12.92
CA ALA A 109 8.68 -11.75 12.35
C ALA A 109 9.12 -12.38 11.02
N GLN A 110 10.39 -12.21 10.61
CA GLN A 110 10.95 -12.72 9.34
C GLN A 110 10.21 -12.26 8.09
N LYS A 111 9.61 -11.07 8.13
CA LYS A 111 8.95 -10.43 6.97
C LYS A 111 9.94 -9.52 6.24
N TYR A 112 10.65 -10.07 5.28
CA TYR A 112 11.70 -9.36 4.51
C TYR A 112 11.14 -8.58 3.33
N ARG A 113 9.98 -7.90 3.50
CA ARG A 113 9.40 -7.04 2.51
C ARG A 113 10.33 -5.86 2.23
N LYS A 114 10.65 -5.62 0.98
CA LYS A 114 11.54 -4.55 0.51
C LYS A 114 10.73 -3.35 0.05
N LEU A 115 9.72 -3.59 -0.76
CA LEU A 115 8.86 -2.56 -1.33
C LEU A 115 7.39 -2.87 -1.06
N SER A 116 6.68 -1.83 -0.68
CA SER A 116 5.23 -1.81 -0.58
C SER A 116 4.67 -0.97 -1.72
N VAL A 117 3.56 -1.40 -2.28
CA VAL A 117 2.82 -0.64 -3.27
C VAL A 117 1.38 -0.44 -2.80
N SER A 118 0.86 0.77 -3.00
CA SER A 118 -0.54 1.10 -2.82
C SER A 118 -1.11 1.68 -4.11
N VAL A 119 -2.29 1.22 -4.52
CA VAL A 119 -3.01 1.74 -5.69
C VAL A 119 -4.30 2.39 -5.23
N GLN A 120 -4.50 3.67 -5.56
CA GLN A 120 -5.70 4.41 -5.25
C GLN A 120 -6.80 4.05 -6.25
N LEU A 121 -7.83 3.34 -5.80
CA LEU A 121 -8.91 2.90 -6.70
C LEU A 121 -10.12 3.83 -6.69
N SER A 122 -10.43 4.44 -5.53
CA SER A 122 -11.59 5.32 -5.38
C SER A 122 -11.30 6.73 -5.88
N ASP A 123 -12.32 7.36 -6.47
CA ASP A 123 -12.29 8.78 -6.77
C ASP A 123 -12.27 9.61 -5.47
N LEU A 124 -11.40 10.63 -5.42
CA LEU A 124 -11.26 11.54 -4.28
C LEU A 124 -12.58 12.19 -3.84
N GLY A 125 -13.48 12.48 -4.77
CA GLY A 125 -14.80 13.06 -4.47
C GLY A 125 -15.77 12.10 -3.77
N SER A 126 -15.45 10.79 -3.73
CA SER A 126 -16.34 9.76 -3.19
C SER A 126 -16.17 9.46 -1.71
N TYR A 127 -15.12 9.98 -1.06
CA TYR A 127 -14.83 9.77 0.37
C TYR A 127 -14.10 10.97 0.99
N THR A 128 -13.97 10.97 2.31
CA THR A 128 -13.23 11.99 3.08
C THR A 128 -12.38 11.31 4.15
N GLY A 129 -11.15 11.77 4.34
CA GLY A 129 -10.14 11.08 5.14
C GLY A 129 -9.50 9.94 4.36
N GLY A 130 -8.93 8.95 5.05
CA GLY A 130 -8.30 7.79 4.40
C GLY A 130 -7.00 8.13 3.66
N ASP A 131 -6.32 9.19 4.06
CA ASP A 131 -5.06 9.58 3.44
C ASP A 131 -3.94 8.60 3.80
N LEU A 132 -3.19 8.17 2.80
CA LEU A 132 -1.92 7.48 3.00
C LEU A 132 -0.86 8.52 3.36
N LEU A 133 -0.35 8.47 4.59
CA LEU A 133 0.74 9.31 5.05
C LEU A 133 1.97 8.46 5.35
N LEU A 134 3.13 8.94 4.90
CA LEU A 134 4.41 8.32 5.20
C LEU A 134 5.23 9.22 6.13
N LYS A 135 6.00 8.61 7.01
CA LYS A 135 7.00 9.34 7.81
C LYS A 135 8.37 9.22 7.17
N ASN A 136 9.24 10.17 7.51
CA ASN A 136 10.64 10.10 7.14
C ASN A 136 11.29 8.80 7.70
N PHE A 137 12.49 8.49 7.24
CA PHE A 137 13.20 7.27 7.66
C PHE A 137 13.34 7.12 9.19
N TRP A 138 13.44 8.23 9.90
CA TRP A 138 13.55 8.25 11.37
C TRP A 138 12.20 8.06 12.08
N GLY A 139 11.09 8.15 11.35
CA GLY A 139 9.73 7.96 11.87
C GLY A 139 9.19 9.11 12.72
N ASN A 140 9.84 10.26 12.73
CA ASN A 140 9.49 11.40 13.60
C ASN A 140 8.74 12.54 12.89
N THR A 141 8.74 12.58 11.56
CA THR A 141 8.11 13.66 10.78
C THR A 141 7.37 13.08 9.58
N ASN A 142 6.15 13.54 9.34
CA ASN A 142 5.42 13.20 8.12
C ASN A 142 6.13 13.82 6.92
N LEU A 143 6.24 13.04 5.86
CA LEU A 143 6.73 13.52 4.58
C LEU A 143 5.65 14.40 3.92
N PRO A 144 6.04 15.48 3.23
CA PRO A 144 5.14 16.16 2.33
C PRO A 144 4.74 15.18 1.21
N MET A 145 3.44 15.01 1.00
CA MET A 145 2.89 14.17 -0.05
C MET A 145 2.37 15.06 -1.18
N ASP A 146 2.77 14.77 -2.41
CA ASP A 146 2.24 15.47 -3.58
C ASP A 146 0.74 15.18 -3.76
N GLU A 147 -0.04 16.14 -4.21
CA GLU A 147 -1.49 15.97 -4.41
C GLU A 147 -1.82 14.85 -5.41
N GLY A 148 -0.96 14.64 -6.39
CA GLY A 148 -1.08 13.56 -7.37
C GLY A 148 -1.12 12.15 -6.76
N VAL A 149 -0.54 11.99 -5.56
CA VAL A 149 -0.53 10.71 -4.81
C VAL A 149 -1.94 10.22 -4.49
N PHE A 150 -2.87 11.13 -4.27
CA PHE A 150 -4.24 10.82 -3.84
C PHE A 150 -5.22 10.61 -4.99
N LYS A 151 -4.85 10.96 -6.22
CA LYS A 151 -5.73 10.84 -7.40
C LYS A 151 -6.06 9.37 -7.70
N GLN A 152 -7.27 9.16 -8.21
CA GLN A 152 -7.71 7.83 -8.67
C GLN A 152 -6.75 7.25 -9.72
N GLY A 153 -6.45 5.98 -9.61
CA GLY A 153 -5.53 5.27 -10.50
C GLY A 153 -4.06 5.48 -10.21
N THR A 154 -3.70 6.30 -9.21
CA THR A 154 -2.30 6.51 -8.84
C THR A 154 -1.73 5.27 -8.16
N ILE A 155 -0.53 4.87 -8.61
CA ILE A 155 0.24 3.78 -8.02
C ILE A 155 1.42 4.39 -7.26
N ILE A 156 1.49 4.11 -5.96
CA ILE A 156 2.53 4.62 -5.05
C ILE A 156 3.39 3.45 -4.61
N VAL A 157 4.70 3.58 -4.75
CA VAL A 157 5.70 2.59 -4.31
C VAL A 157 6.60 3.23 -3.28
N PHE A 158 6.88 2.51 -2.20
CA PHE A 158 7.76 2.99 -1.13
C PHE A 158 8.48 1.82 -0.43
N PRO A 159 9.65 2.06 0.17
CA PRO A 159 10.36 1.06 0.98
C PRO A 159 9.50 0.60 2.16
N SER A 160 9.31 -0.70 2.32
CA SER A 160 8.43 -1.31 3.34
C SER A 160 8.83 -0.99 4.79
N ILE A 161 10.06 -0.53 4.99
CA ILE A 161 10.57 -0.09 6.29
C ILE A 161 10.04 1.28 6.72
N LEU A 162 9.45 2.05 5.82
CA LEU A 162 8.90 3.37 6.17
C LEU A 162 7.63 3.23 7.00
N LEU A 163 7.59 3.99 8.08
CA LEU A 163 6.41 4.10 8.95
C LEU A 163 5.31 4.84 8.18
N HIS A 164 4.13 4.24 8.09
CA HIS A 164 3.01 4.80 7.33
C HIS A 164 1.67 4.48 7.98
N THR A 165 0.64 5.23 7.59
CA THR A 165 -0.72 5.13 8.14
C THR A 165 -1.76 5.38 7.06
N ILE A 166 -2.96 4.88 7.29
CA ILE A 166 -4.19 5.33 6.61
C ILE A 166 -5.04 6.05 7.65
N THR A 167 -5.26 7.35 7.43
CA THR A 167 -6.08 8.16 8.35
C THR A 167 -7.54 7.67 8.37
N PRO A 168 -8.31 7.96 9.44
CA PRO A 168 -9.70 7.53 9.52
C PRO A 168 -10.56 8.05 8.36
N ILE A 169 -11.39 7.18 7.79
CA ILE A 169 -12.48 7.58 6.89
C ILE A 169 -13.57 8.26 7.71
N THR A 170 -13.94 9.46 7.35
CA THR A 170 -15.01 10.23 8.00
C THR A 170 -16.30 10.27 7.19
N LYS A 171 -16.23 9.96 5.89
CA LYS A 171 -17.38 9.90 4.98
C LYS A 171 -17.06 9.03 3.77
N GLY A 172 -18.01 8.25 3.31
CA GLY A 172 -17.90 7.44 2.08
C GLY A 172 -17.10 6.16 2.26
N THR A 173 -16.60 5.64 1.14
CA THR A 173 -15.84 4.38 1.13
C THR A 173 -14.61 4.53 0.24
N ARG A 174 -13.44 4.21 0.79
CA ARG A 174 -12.18 4.17 0.05
C ARG A 174 -11.80 2.72 -0.25
N HIS A 175 -11.49 2.45 -1.51
CA HIS A 175 -10.91 1.18 -1.96
C HIS A 175 -9.48 1.41 -2.44
N SER A 176 -8.59 0.48 -2.10
CA SER A 176 -7.21 0.47 -2.59
C SER A 176 -6.71 -0.95 -2.77
N LEU A 177 -5.66 -1.11 -3.58
CA LEU A 177 -4.86 -2.33 -3.57
C LEU A 177 -3.58 -2.10 -2.78
N VAL A 178 -3.13 -3.13 -2.11
CA VAL A 178 -1.81 -3.19 -1.48
C VAL A 178 -1.14 -4.49 -1.89
N GLN A 179 0.15 -4.42 -2.24
CA GLN A 179 0.96 -5.61 -2.51
C GLN A 179 2.37 -5.41 -1.97
N TRP A 180 2.99 -6.48 -1.54
CA TRP A 180 4.34 -6.47 -0.97
C TRP A 180 5.28 -7.31 -1.80
N PHE A 181 6.49 -6.80 -1.91
CA PHE A 181 7.58 -7.38 -2.69
C PHE A 181 8.76 -7.66 -1.77
N SER A 182 9.16 -8.92 -1.70
CA SER A 182 10.19 -9.43 -0.81
C SER A 182 11.47 -9.74 -1.57
N GLY A 183 12.57 -9.79 -0.84
CA GLY A 183 13.88 -10.15 -1.35
C GLY A 183 14.74 -10.79 -0.26
N PRO A 184 16.04 -11.01 -0.52
CA PRO A 184 16.96 -11.59 0.45
C PRO A 184 16.97 -10.80 1.77
N ASP A 185 17.45 -11.43 2.83
CA ASP A 185 17.63 -10.78 4.12
C ASP A 185 18.41 -9.48 4.00
N PHE A 186 18.19 -8.55 4.92
CA PHE A 186 19.04 -7.38 5.04
C PHE A 186 20.37 -7.80 5.66
N ILE A 187 21.44 -7.69 4.89
CA ILE A 187 22.81 -8.02 5.31
C ILE A 187 23.45 -6.77 5.94
#